data_dedc8a0d0661133e6fedb10c55d963c5
#
_entry.id   dedc8a0d0661133e6fedb10c55d963c5
#
_cell.length_a   1.000
_cell.length_b   1.000
_cell.length_c   1.000
_cell.angle_alpha   90.00
_cell.angle_beta   90.00
_cell.angle_gamma   90.00
#
_symmetry.space_group_name_H-M   'P 1'
#
loop_
_entity.id
_entity.type
_entity.pdbx_description
1 polymer ?
#
loop_
_entity_poly.entity_id
_entity_poly.type
_entity_poly.pdbx_seq_one_letter_code
_entity_poly.pdbx_strand_id
1 'polypeptide(L)' 'MRRNAINEEHHQLQKALKFVTTRRAAVLLGISEEELRRISHESGFGRTEMAGGEEDTFFTYEELRQICVLAVNTVH' A
#
# COMPACT_ATOMS: atom_id res chain seq x y z
N MET A 1 0.14 -26.28 -20.60
CA MET A 1 -0.26 -25.14 -21.35
C MET A 1 -1.30 -24.30 -20.67
N ARG A 2 -2.41 -24.90 -20.37
CA ARG A 2 -3.41 -24.15 -19.65
C ARG A 2 -2.90 -23.63 -18.34
N ARG A 3 -2.07 -24.43 -17.72
CA ARG A 3 -1.50 -24.05 -16.45
C ARG A 3 -0.69 -22.78 -16.58
N ASN A 4 0.04 -22.65 -17.68
CA ASN A 4 0.84 -21.45 -17.86
C ASN A 4 -0.02 -20.21 -18.00
N ALA A 5 -1.12 -20.34 -18.73
CA ALA A 5 -2.02 -19.22 -18.91
C ALA A 5 -2.62 -18.81 -17.58
N ILE A 6 -3.00 -19.80 -16.79
CA ILE A 6 -3.57 -19.51 -15.49
C ILE A 6 -2.53 -18.84 -14.60
N ASN A 7 -1.30 -19.32 -14.68
CA ASN A 7 -0.23 -18.73 -13.89
C ASN A 7 0.01 -17.28 -14.26
N GLU A 8 -0.05 -16.99 -15.53
CA GLU A 8 0.16 -15.62 -15.96
C GLU A 8 -0.92 -14.70 -15.44
N GLU A 9 -2.17 -15.16 -15.50
CA GLU A 9 -3.26 -14.36 -14.97
C GLU A 9 -3.11 -14.18 -13.47
N HIS A 10 -2.74 -15.25 -12.79
CA HIS A 10 -2.55 -15.18 -11.37
C HIS A 10 -1.42 -14.22 -11.02
N HIS A 11 -0.37 -14.24 -11.82
CA HIS A 11 0.76 -13.34 -11.61
C HIS A 11 0.34 -11.89 -11.76
N GLN A 12 -0.47 -11.59 -12.75
CA GLN A 12 -0.95 -10.24 -12.94
C GLN A 12 -1.84 -9.80 -11.80
N LEU A 13 -2.67 -10.70 -11.30
CA LEU A 13 -3.50 -10.37 -10.16
C LEU A 13 -2.65 -10.08 -8.94
N GLN A 14 -1.60 -10.85 -8.73
CA GLN A 14 -0.71 -10.58 -7.62
C GLN A 14 -0.04 -9.23 -7.76
N LYS A 15 0.32 -8.89 -8.98
CA LYS A 15 0.92 -7.60 -9.21
C LYS A 15 -0.04 -6.49 -8.86
N ALA A 16 -1.29 -6.64 -9.27
CA ALA A 16 -2.31 -5.65 -8.97
C ALA A 16 -2.56 -5.56 -7.47
N LEU A 17 -2.44 -6.69 -6.77
CA LEU A 17 -2.67 -6.71 -5.34
C LEU A 17 -1.47 -6.29 -4.52
N LYS A 18 -0.34 -6.08 -5.16
CA LYS A 18 0.85 -5.64 -4.45
C LYS A 18 0.71 -4.24 -3.91
N PHE A 19 -0.13 -3.46 -4.51
CA PHE A 19 -0.32 -2.08 -4.10
C PHE A 19 -1.72 -1.89 -3.56
N VAL A 20 -1.83 -1.16 -2.49
CA VAL A 20 -3.13 -0.80 -1.93
C VAL A 20 -3.20 0.71 -1.82
N THR A 21 -4.42 1.22 -1.91
CA THR A 21 -4.63 2.65 -1.80
C THR A 21 -4.39 3.10 -0.36
N THR A 22 -4.21 4.41 -0.20
CA THR A 22 -4.06 4.97 1.14
C THR A 22 -5.25 4.60 2.02
N ARG A 23 -6.45 4.68 1.46
CA ARG A 23 -7.64 4.39 2.21
C ARG A 23 -7.65 2.96 2.72
N ARG A 24 -7.34 2.02 1.82
CA ARG A 24 -7.35 0.62 2.21
C ARG A 24 -6.21 0.32 3.17
N ALA A 25 -5.06 0.93 2.94
CA ALA A 25 -3.92 0.73 3.82
C ALA A 25 -4.24 1.20 5.23
N ALA A 26 -4.92 2.33 5.35
CA ALA A 26 -5.30 2.84 6.66
C ALA A 26 -6.22 1.87 7.38
N VAL A 27 -7.17 1.30 6.65
CA VAL A 27 -8.08 0.31 7.23
C VAL A 27 -7.30 -0.90 7.70
N LEU A 28 -6.39 -1.39 6.86
CA LEU A 28 -5.62 -2.58 7.21
C LEU A 28 -4.72 -2.33 8.41
N LEU A 29 -4.21 -1.14 8.53
CA LEU A 29 -3.31 -0.80 9.64
C LEU A 29 -4.07 -0.37 10.89
N GLY A 30 -5.36 -0.07 10.75
CA GLY A 30 -6.13 0.37 11.90
C GLY A 30 -5.84 1.79 12.32
N ILE A 31 -5.43 2.64 11.38
CA ILE A 31 -5.15 4.04 11.67
C ILE A 31 -5.94 4.90 10.70
N SER A 32 -5.96 6.20 10.95
CA SER A 32 -6.64 7.12 10.06
C SER A 32 -5.81 7.35 8.80
N GLU A 33 -6.48 7.81 7.74
CA GLU A 33 -5.76 8.14 6.52
C GLU A 33 -4.80 9.30 6.76
N GLU A 34 -5.21 10.22 7.59
CA GLU A 34 -4.37 11.36 7.92
C GLU A 34 -3.09 10.94 8.60
N GLU A 35 -3.22 10.02 9.54
CA GLU A 35 -2.06 9.48 10.24
C GLU A 35 -1.16 8.74 9.26
N LEU A 36 -1.75 7.97 8.37
CA LEU A 36 -0.98 7.23 7.39
C LEU A 36 -0.23 8.17 6.45
N ARG A 37 -0.89 9.25 6.04
CA ARG A 37 -0.22 10.23 5.18
C ARG A 37 0.96 10.87 5.87
N ARG A 38 0.80 11.16 7.16
CA ARG A 38 1.88 11.74 7.93
C ARG A 38 3.07 10.78 8.00
N ILE A 39 2.79 9.52 8.30
CA ILE A 39 3.86 8.53 8.40
C ILE A 39 4.52 8.34 7.04
N SER A 40 3.72 8.29 5.99
CA SER A 40 4.25 8.15 4.64
C SER A 40 5.16 9.30 4.29
N HIS A 41 4.75 10.50 4.63
CA HIS A 41 5.53 11.69 4.32
C HIS A 41 6.86 11.69 5.08
N GLU A 42 6.83 11.30 6.33
CA GLU A 42 8.02 11.32 7.16
C GLU A 42 9.00 10.21 6.82
N SER A 43 8.47 9.04 6.49
CA SER A 43 9.31 7.87 6.25
C SER A 43 9.70 7.70 4.79
N GLY A 44 8.96 8.33 3.89
CA GLY A 44 9.22 8.17 2.47
C GLY A 44 8.58 6.94 1.88
N PHE A 45 7.76 6.23 2.63
CA PHE A 45 7.05 5.07 2.11
C PHE A 45 5.85 5.52 1.29
N GLY A 46 5.47 4.68 0.34
CA GLY A 46 4.33 4.98 -0.49
C GLY A 46 4.75 5.57 -1.82
N ARG A 47 3.94 5.31 -2.82
CA ARG A 47 4.19 5.79 -4.16
C ARG A 47 3.03 6.65 -4.60
N THR A 48 3.30 7.88 -4.94
CA THR A 48 2.26 8.81 -5.35
C THR A 48 2.19 8.87 -6.86
N GLU A 49 0.97 8.76 -7.39
CA GLU A 49 0.75 8.81 -8.82
C GLU A 49 -0.43 9.71 -9.12
N MET A 50 -0.37 10.35 -10.25
CA MET A 50 -1.46 11.19 -10.72
C MET A 50 -2.31 10.39 -11.68
N ALA A 51 -3.58 10.35 -11.44
CA ALA A 51 -4.51 9.64 -12.31
C ALA A 51 -5.80 10.44 -12.39
N GLY A 52 -6.20 10.78 -13.62
CA GLY A 52 -7.44 11.49 -13.79
C GLY A 52 -7.46 12.85 -13.12
N GLY A 53 -6.30 13.47 -12.98
CA GLY A 53 -6.22 14.78 -12.36
C GLY A 53 -6.17 14.73 -10.84
N GLU A 54 -6.15 13.54 -10.27
CA GLU A 54 -6.09 13.40 -8.84
C GLU A 54 -4.82 12.67 -8.42
N GLU A 55 -4.34 13.02 -7.27
CA GLU A 55 -3.12 12.44 -6.73
C GLU A 55 -3.49 11.34 -5.74
N ASP A 56 -2.99 10.12 -5.99
CA ASP A 56 -3.23 8.98 -5.14
C ASP A 56 -1.92 8.39 -4.69
N THR A 57 -1.86 7.97 -3.45
CA THR A 57 -0.69 7.31 -2.91
C THR A 57 -1.00 5.85 -2.68
N PHE A 58 -0.10 4.99 -3.13
CA PHE A 58 -0.24 3.54 -3.02
C PHE A 58 0.89 2.97 -2.20
N PHE A 59 0.60 1.90 -1.50
CA PHE A 59 1.58 1.24 -0.64
C PHE A 59 1.69 -0.23 -0.99
N THR A 60 2.89 -0.78 -0.86
CA THR A 60 3.06 -2.22 -0.97
C THR A 60 2.81 -2.84 0.39
N TYR A 61 2.54 -4.15 0.40
CA TYR A 61 2.34 -4.83 1.67
C TYR A 61 3.60 -4.81 2.52
N GLU A 62 4.74 -4.84 1.89
CA GLU A 62 5.98 -4.76 2.64
C GLU A 62 6.12 -3.40 3.32
N GLU A 63 5.74 -2.35 2.61
CA GLU A 63 5.75 -1.02 3.21
C GLU A 63 4.76 -0.94 4.37
N LEU A 64 3.61 -1.58 4.22
CA LEU A 64 2.63 -1.58 5.30
C LEU A 64 3.19 -2.25 6.54
N ARG A 65 3.94 -3.32 6.37
CA ARG A 65 4.55 -3.97 7.51
C ARG A 65 5.52 -3.03 8.22
N GLN A 66 6.31 -2.31 7.47
CA GLN A 66 7.26 -1.38 8.07
C GLN A 66 6.56 -0.21 8.72
N ILE A 67 5.49 0.26 8.10
CA ILE A 67 4.71 1.34 8.69
C ILE A 67 4.08 0.87 9.99
N CYS A 68 3.64 -0.37 10.03
CA CYS A 68 3.05 -0.93 11.24
C CYS A 68 4.07 -0.89 12.38
N VAL A 69 5.30 -1.25 12.09
CA VAL A 69 6.35 -1.20 13.11
C VAL A 69 6.58 0.22 13.58
N LEU A 70 6.61 1.17 12.65
CA LEU A 70 6.79 2.56 13.02
C LEU A 70 5.65 3.07 13.88
N ALA A 71 4.44 2.70 13.51
CA ALA A 71 3.28 3.15 14.27
C ALA A 71 3.31 2.60 15.69
N VAL A 72 3.72 1.35 15.85
CA VAL A 72 3.83 0.76 17.18
C VAL A 72 4.89 1.49 17.98
N ASN A 73 5.99 1.85 17.35
CA ASN A 73 7.06 2.52 18.06
C ASN A 73 6.69 3.92 18.49
N THR A 74 5.75 4.55 17.80
CA THR A 74 5.37 5.91 18.13
C THR A 74 4.22 5.99 19.11
N VAL A 75 3.67 4.87 19.48
CA VAL A 75 2.49 4.82 20.36
C VAL A 75 2.91 4.81 21.83
N HIS A 76 4.02 5.16 22.16
CA HIS A 76 4.38 5.21 23.58
C HIS A 76 3.90 6.48 24.24
#